data_75a856159e78817797605250dff0547b
#
_entry.id   75a856159e78817797605250dff0547b
#
_cell.length_a   1.000
_cell.length_b   1.000
_cell.length_c   1.000
_cell.angle_alpha   90.00
_cell.angle_beta   90.00
_cell.angle_gamma   90.00
#
_symmetry.space_group_name_H-M   'P 1'
#
loop_
_entity.id
_entity.type
_entity.pdbx_description
1 polymer ?
#
loop_
_entity_poly.entity_id
_entity_poly.type
_entity_poly.pdbx_seq_one_letter_code
_entity_poly.pdbx_strand_id
1 'polypeptide(L)'
;VNKPNAKIISRDAIRFKLLGDGDAYFKNEDTVWNMYVDAIKNSLQENEHTILDATHLNERSRNKILDRLNLNDVDINVIYFKVPLNVCIDRNSQRTGRAHVPTDVITKMYASYRYPTFNEKYHYNRILEVDENGNINEWSDK
;
A
#
# COMPACT_ATOMS: atom_id res chain seq x y z
N VAL A 1 10.59 -20.48 -0.49
CA VAL A 1 10.97 -20.52 0.93
C VAL A 1 9.80 -20.01 1.75
N ASN A 2 9.21 -20.85 2.55
CA ASN A 2 8.20 -20.44 3.51
C ASN A 2 8.83 -19.51 4.53
N LYS A 3 8.24 -18.31 4.64
CA LYS A 3 8.56 -17.39 5.73
C LYS A 3 7.38 -17.38 6.69
N PRO A 4 7.36 -18.29 7.68
CA PRO A 4 6.18 -18.50 8.51
C PRO A 4 5.79 -17.26 9.32
N ASN A 5 6.70 -16.31 9.48
CA ASN A 5 6.49 -15.12 10.29
C ASN A 5 6.26 -13.84 9.45
N ALA A 6 5.84 -13.98 8.19
CA ALA A 6 5.44 -12.87 7.35
C ALA A 6 3.92 -12.68 7.40
N LYS A 7 3.46 -11.45 7.65
CA LYS A 7 2.05 -11.12 7.69
C LYS A 7 1.73 -9.93 6.80
N ILE A 8 0.66 -10.06 6.01
CA ILE A 8 0.15 -8.99 5.16
C ILE A 8 -0.96 -8.26 5.93
N ILE A 9 -0.81 -6.93 6.06
CA ILE A 9 -1.85 -6.05 6.60
C ILE A 9 -2.41 -5.24 5.44
N SER A 10 -3.63 -5.55 5.06
CA SER A 10 -4.32 -4.89 3.94
C SER A 10 -5.34 -3.87 4.46
N ARG A 11 -5.17 -2.61 4.06
CA ARG A 11 -6.10 -1.55 4.41
C ARG A 11 -7.48 -1.78 3.82
N ASP A 12 -7.54 -2.28 2.59
CA ASP A 12 -8.82 -2.62 1.95
C ASP A 12 -9.52 -3.78 2.63
N ALA A 13 -8.78 -4.81 3.05
CA ALA A 13 -9.36 -5.91 3.79
C ALA A 13 -10.01 -5.45 5.10
N ILE A 14 -9.37 -4.53 5.82
CA ILE A 14 -9.92 -3.92 7.03
C ILE A 14 -11.18 -3.11 6.68
N ARG A 15 -11.11 -2.28 5.64
CA ARG A 15 -12.23 -1.46 5.18
C ARG A 15 -13.46 -2.32 4.85
N PHE A 16 -13.27 -3.40 4.10
CA PHE A 16 -14.37 -4.25 3.67
C PHE A 16 -15.00 -5.05 4.81
N LYS A 17 -14.27 -5.32 5.87
CA LYS A 17 -14.84 -5.91 7.08
C LYS A 17 -15.70 -4.92 7.86
N LEU A 18 -15.29 -3.65 7.87
CA LEU A 18 -15.98 -2.60 8.61
C LEU A 18 -17.25 -2.11 7.89
N LEU A 19 -17.19 -2.03 6.54
CA LEU A 19 -18.30 -1.52 5.74
C LEU A 19 -19.43 -2.56 5.63
N GLY A 20 -20.67 -2.11 5.81
CA GLY A 20 -21.86 -2.88 5.49
C GLY A 20 -22.24 -2.78 4.00
N ASP A 21 -23.21 -3.58 3.60
CA ASP A 21 -23.77 -3.53 2.24
C ASP A 21 -24.38 -2.14 1.99
N GLY A 22 -24.05 -1.55 0.85
CA GLY A 22 -24.54 -0.23 0.46
C GLY A 22 -23.78 0.95 1.07
N ASP A 23 -22.81 0.72 1.95
CA ASP A 23 -21.96 1.79 2.50
C ASP A 23 -21.04 2.35 1.42
N ALA A 24 -20.82 3.67 1.47
CA ALA A 24 -19.84 4.33 0.62
C ALA A 24 -18.42 3.83 0.95
N TYR A 25 -17.59 3.67 -0.09
CA TYR A 25 -16.22 3.14 0.04
C TYR A 25 -15.38 3.86 1.10
N PHE A 26 -15.48 5.17 1.16
CA PHE A 26 -14.69 5.99 2.09
C PHE A 26 -15.42 6.32 3.40
N LYS A 27 -16.52 5.64 3.70
CA LYS A 27 -17.17 5.77 4.99
C LYS A 27 -16.25 5.25 6.10
N ASN A 28 -16.18 6.00 7.21
CA ASN A 28 -15.39 5.63 8.39
C ASN A 28 -13.87 5.51 8.13
N GLU A 29 -13.30 6.32 7.22
CA GLU A 29 -11.88 6.25 6.89
C GLU A 29 -10.96 6.46 8.10
N ASP A 30 -11.33 7.31 9.05
CA ASP A 30 -10.53 7.51 10.28
C ASP A 30 -10.46 6.22 11.11
N THR A 31 -11.56 5.51 11.23
CA THR A 31 -11.60 4.22 11.92
C THR A 31 -10.76 3.17 11.18
N VAL A 32 -10.90 3.10 9.86
CA VAL A 32 -10.09 2.20 9.02
C VAL A 32 -8.61 2.50 9.21
N TRP A 33 -8.22 3.77 9.20
CA TRP A 33 -6.83 4.18 9.39
C TRP A 33 -6.29 3.72 10.75
N ASN A 34 -7.02 3.98 11.82
CA ASN A 34 -6.60 3.59 13.16
C ASN A 34 -6.50 2.06 13.31
N MET A 35 -7.44 1.32 12.77
CA MET A 35 -7.39 -0.15 12.76
C MET A 35 -6.21 -0.67 11.96
N TYR A 36 -5.90 -0.04 10.83
CA TYR A 36 -4.75 -0.36 10.00
C TYR A 36 -3.44 -0.16 10.78
N VAL A 37 -3.28 1.00 11.41
CA VAL A 37 -2.09 1.32 12.21
C VAL A 37 -1.92 0.31 13.36
N ASP A 38 -2.99 0.03 14.09
CA ASP A 38 -2.95 -0.90 15.22
C ASP A 38 -2.58 -2.32 14.76
N ALA A 39 -3.15 -2.77 13.66
CA ALA A 39 -2.84 -4.09 13.09
C ALA A 39 -1.36 -4.19 12.69
N ILE A 40 -0.79 -3.14 12.10
CA ILE A 40 0.63 -3.10 11.74
C ILE A 40 1.50 -3.17 13.00
N LYS A 41 1.20 -2.37 14.02
CA LYS A 41 1.95 -2.36 15.28
C LYS A 41 1.94 -3.73 15.95
N ASN A 42 0.78 -4.39 16.00
CA ASN A 42 0.66 -5.72 16.54
C ASN A 42 1.49 -6.74 15.74
N SER A 43 1.41 -6.68 14.41
CA SER A 43 2.17 -7.57 13.54
C SER A 43 3.68 -7.41 13.71
N LEU A 44 4.17 -6.18 13.88
CA LEU A 44 5.59 -5.90 14.08
C LEU A 44 6.13 -6.55 15.38
N GLN A 45 5.28 -6.73 16.38
CA GLN A 45 5.66 -7.40 17.62
C GLN A 45 5.63 -8.93 17.51
N GLU A 46 4.75 -9.47 16.68
CA GLU A 46 4.47 -10.91 16.62
C GLU A 46 5.15 -11.63 15.47
N ASN A 47 5.56 -10.91 14.42
CA ASN A 47 6.08 -11.49 13.19
C ASN A 47 7.42 -10.87 12.79
N GLU A 48 8.25 -11.64 12.10
CA GLU A 48 9.53 -11.14 11.57
C GLU A 48 9.35 -10.13 10.46
N HIS A 49 8.32 -10.33 9.64
CA HIS A 49 8.06 -9.48 8.47
C HIS A 49 6.60 -9.03 8.48
N THR A 50 6.38 -7.74 8.28
CA THR A 50 5.06 -7.15 8.10
C THR A 50 5.02 -6.47 6.74
N ILE A 51 4.01 -6.80 5.94
CA ILE A 51 3.79 -6.22 4.62
C ILE A 51 2.60 -5.27 4.71
N LEU A 52 2.85 -4.00 4.41
CA LEU A 52 1.83 -2.96 4.40
C LEU A 52 1.23 -2.87 3.00
N ASP A 53 0.00 -3.35 2.86
CA ASP A 53 -0.72 -3.36 1.60
C ASP A 53 -1.77 -2.24 1.58
N ALA A 54 -1.41 -1.13 0.96
CA ALA A 54 -2.26 0.02 0.70
C ALA A 54 -1.71 0.81 -0.49
N THR A 55 -2.37 1.87 -0.89
CA THR A 55 -1.96 2.64 -2.07
C THR A 55 -0.62 3.36 -1.90
N HIS A 56 -0.35 3.96 -0.74
CA HIS A 56 0.91 4.67 -0.44
C HIS A 56 1.45 5.48 -1.64
N LEU A 57 0.58 6.29 -2.25
CA LEU A 57 0.75 6.87 -3.59
C LEU A 57 1.97 7.78 -3.77
N ASN A 58 2.44 8.43 -2.71
CA ASN A 58 3.51 9.41 -2.78
C ASN A 58 4.28 9.50 -1.46
N GLU A 59 5.33 10.30 -1.42
CA GLU A 59 6.16 10.47 -0.23
C GLU A 59 5.34 10.92 0.98
N ARG A 60 4.41 11.85 0.79
CA ARG A 60 3.57 12.35 1.88
C ARG A 60 2.76 11.22 2.52
N SER A 61 2.14 10.37 1.72
CA SER A 61 1.35 9.24 2.25
C SER A 61 2.23 8.17 2.88
N ARG A 62 3.42 7.92 2.33
CA ARG A 62 4.39 7.00 2.95
C ARG A 62 4.90 7.53 4.27
N ASN A 63 5.24 8.82 4.34
CA ASN A 63 5.69 9.45 5.60
C ASN A 63 4.59 9.43 6.66
N LYS A 64 3.34 9.63 6.28
CA LYS A 64 2.20 9.63 7.20
C LYS A 64 2.10 8.31 7.98
N ILE A 65 2.22 7.19 7.29
CA ILE A 65 2.17 5.89 7.98
C ILE A 65 3.45 5.63 8.78
N LEU A 66 4.61 5.94 8.23
CA LEU A 66 5.88 5.68 8.92
C LEU A 66 6.07 6.58 10.15
N ASP A 67 5.64 7.84 10.10
CA ASP A 67 5.61 8.73 11.26
C ASP A 67 4.72 8.16 12.37
N ARG A 68 3.56 7.65 12.01
CA ARG A 68 2.61 7.10 12.97
C ARG A 68 3.11 5.82 13.63
N LEU A 69 3.86 4.99 12.91
CA LEU A 69 4.41 3.75 13.43
C LEU A 69 5.59 3.98 14.38
N ASN A 70 6.34 5.06 14.21
CA ASN A 70 7.51 5.40 15.02
C ASN A 70 8.50 4.23 15.13
N LEU A 71 8.95 3.74 13.97
CA LEU A 71 9.80 2.54 13.88
C LEU A 71 11.22 2.79 14.38
N ASN A 72 11.79 1.80 15.08
CA ASN A 72 13.19 1.77 15.51
C ASN A 72 13.81 0.43 15.13
N ASP A 73 15.03 0.48 14.57
CA ASP A 73 15.81 -0.72 14.24
C ASP A 73 15.09 -1.72 13.33
N VAL A 74 14.35 -1.19 12.35
CA VAL A 74 13.59 -1.96 11.38
C VAL A 74 14.05 -1.61 9.98
N ASP A 75 14.35 -2.63 9.17
CA ASP A 75 14.61 -2.45 7.75
C ASP A 75 13.30 -2.18 7.01
N ILE A 76 13.30 -1.14 6.18
CA ILE A 76 12.14 -0.77 5.37
C ILE A 76 12.48 -1.02 3.91
N ASN A 77 11.70 -1.89 3.27
CA ASN A 77 11.80 -2.15 1.84
C ASN A 77 10.51 -1.69 1.18
N VAL A 78 10.63 -1.15 -0.02
CA VAL A 78 9.48 -0.68 -0.79
C VAL A 78 9.35 -1.48 -2.07
N ILE A 79 8.15 -1.95 -2.33
CA ILE A 79 7.77 -2.53 -3.61
C ILE A 79 6.72 -1.61 -4.22
N TYR A 80 6.99 -1.08 -5.40
CA TYR A 80 6.00 -0.27 -6.08
C TYR A 80 5.65 -0.84 -7.46
N PHE A 81 4.44 -0.57 -7.88
CA PHE A 81 3.90 -1.09 -9.13
C PHE A 81 3.91 0.02 -10.18
N LYS A 82 4.68 -0.19 -11.24
CA LYS A 82 4.76 0.71 -12.39
C LYS A 82 3.84 0.17 -13.48
N VAL A 83 2.58 0.58 -13.44
CA VAL A 83 1.56 0.09 -14.37
C VAL A 83 0.94 1.30 -15.08
N PRO A 84 0.86 1.30 -16.43
CA PRO A 84 0.24 2.40 -17.17
C PRO A 84 -1.21 2.65 -16.75
N LEU A 85 -1.64 3.90 -16.79
CA LEU A 85 -3.00 4.29 -16.40
C LEU A 85 -4.07 3.52 -17.18
N ASN A 86 -3.90 3.36 -18.48
CA ASN A 86 -4.87 2.64 -19.32
C ASN A 86 -5.01 1.17 -18.89
N VAL A 87 -3.93 0.53 -18.45
CA VAL A 87 -3.96 -0.85 -17.93
C VAL A 87 -4.70 -0.90 -16.59
N CYS A 88 -4.46 0.08 -15.71
CA CYS A 88 -5.18 0.18 -14.43
C CYS A 88 -6.68 0.33 -14.66
N ILE A 89 -7.09 1.20 -15.57
CA ILE A 89 -8.49 1.43 -15.91
C ILE A 89 -9.11 0.16 -16.50
N ASP A 90 -8.43 -0.50 -17.42
CA ASP A 90 -8.89 -1.74 -18.03
C ASP A 90 -9.11 -2.84 -16.99
N ARG A 91 -8.12 -3.07 -16.14
CA ARG A 91 -8.24 -4.07 -15.07
C ARG A 91 -9.37 -3.74 -14.10
N ASN A 92 -9.54 -2.47 -13.76
CA ASN A 92 -10.64 -2.05 -12.89
C ASN A 92 -12.01 -2.28 -13.54
N SER A 93 -12.13 -2.12 -14.85
CA SER A 93 -13.39 -2.34 -15.57
C SER A 93 -13.88 -3.79 -15.48
N GLN A 94 -12.98 -4.73 -15.21
CA GLN A 94 -13.29 -6.15 -15.06
C GLN A 94 -13.67 -6.53 -13.63
N ARG A 95 -13.54 -5.62 -12.68
CA ARG A 95 -13.91 -5.84 -11.28
C ARG A 95 -15.41 -5.62 -11.08
N THR A 96 -15.97 -6.28 -10.08
CA THR A 96 -17.39 -6.17 -9.71
C THR A 96 -17.54 -5.80 -8.24
N GLY A 97 -18.72 -5.25 -7.88
CA GLY A 97 -19.03 -4.89 -6.51
C GLY A 97 -18.08 -3.84 -5.94
N ARG A 98 -17.68 -4.02 -4.68
CA ARG A 98 -16.83 -3.08 -3.95
C ARG A 98 -15.42 -2.95 -4.52
N ALA A 99 -14.94 -3.97 -5.20
CA ALA A 99 -13.60 -3.95 -5.80
C ALA A 99 -13.52 -3.00 -7.00
N HIS A 100 -14.66 -2.64 -7.59
CA HIS A 100 -14.72 -1.68 -8.69
C HIS A 100 -14.68 -0.26 -8.15
N VAL A 101 -13.71 0.52 -8.62
CA VAL A 101 -13.51 1.92 -8.23
C VAL A 101 -13.93 2.82 -9.40
N PRO A 102 -14.56 3.98 -9.15
CA PRO A 102 -14.87 4.92 -10.23
C PRO A 102 -13.62 5.35 -10.99
N THR A 103 -13.73 5.44 -12.31
CA THR A 103 -12.59 5.76 -13.19
C THR A 103 -11.93 7.10 -12.84
N ASP A 104 -12.71 8.10 -12.46
CA ASP A 104 -12.17 9.41 -12.06
C ASP A 104 -11.30 9.32 -10.80
N VAL A 105 -11.62 8.43 -9.86
CA VAL A 105 -10.81 8.18 -8.67
C VAL A 105 -9.46 7.58 -9.06
N ILE A 106 -9.44 6.60 -9.95
CA ILE A 106 -8.20 5.99 -10.44
C ILE A 106 -7.33 7.05 -11.15
N THR A 107 -7.93 7.88 -11.99
CA THR A 107 -7.23 8.94 -12.70
C THR A 107 -6.60 9.94 -11.73
N LYS A 108 -7.33 10.34 -10.68
CA LYS A 108 -6.82 11.23 -9.64
C LYS A 108 -5.68 10.60 -8.86
N MET A 109 -5.82 9.33 -8.50
CA MET A 109 -4.76 8.58 -7.80
C MET A 109 -3.49 8.53 -8.66
N TYR A 110 -3.62 8.22 -9.95
CA TYR A 110 -2.49 8.17 -10.86
C TYR A 110 -1.79 9.52 -10.97
N ALA A 111 -2.55 10.61 -11.03
CA ALA A 111 -2.00 11.97 -11.07
C ALA A 111 -1.21 12.32 -9.81
N SER A 112 -1.58 11.76 -8.65
CA SER A 112 -0.90 11.97 -7.38
C SER A 112 0.26 11.01 -7.15
N TYR A 113 0.38 9.99 -8.00
CA TYR A 113 1.36 8.93 -7.82
C TYR A 113 2.77 9.44 -8.08
N ARG A 114 3.68 9.16 -7.13
CA ARG A 114 5.12 9.47 -7.23
C ARG A 114 5.91 8.28 -6.75
N TYR A 115 6.84 7.83 -7.57
CA TYR A 115 7.68 6.67 -7.24
C TYR A 115 8.49 6.92 -5.98
N PRO A 116 8.72 5.88 -5.14
CA PRO A 116 9.63 6.01 -4.03
C PRO A 116 11.06 6.24 -4.52
N THR A 117 11.84 6.95 -3.72
CA THR A 117 13.26 7.20 -4.01
C THR A 117 14.09 6.99 -2.75
N PHE A 118 15.41 6.81 -2.93
CA PHE A 118 16.32 6.70 -1.79
C PHE A 118 16.57 8.04 -1.08
N ASN A 119 16.06 9.14 -1.61
CA ASN A 119 16.24 10.49 -1.04
C ASN A 119 15.04 10.98 -0.21
N GLU A 120 14.08 10.12 0.07
CA GLU A 120 12.93 10.46 0.90
C GLU A 120 13.31 10.61 2.38
N LYS A 121 12.41 11.14 3.18
CA LYS A 121 12.61 11.35 4.62
C LYS A 121 13.08 10.07 5.32
N TYR A 122 12.46 8.94 4.99
CA TYR A 122 12.85 7.64 5.54
C TYR A 122 13.80 6.93 4.59
N HIS A 123 14.82 6.31 5.14
CA HIS A 123 15.75 5.51 4.37
C HIS A 123 15.14 4.15 4.04
N TYR A 124 15.06 3.84 2.75
CA TYR A 124 14.65 2.51 2.28
C TYR A 124 15.88 1.66 2.01
N ASN A 125 15.91 0.45 2.55
CA ASN A 125 17.01 -0.49 2.33
C ASN A 125 17.00 -1.01 0.90
N ARG A 126 15.78 -1.28 0.36
CA ARG A 126 15.60 -1.76 -1.01
C ARG A 126 14.37 -1.11 -1.62
N ILE A 127 14.45 -0.80 -2.91
CA ILE A 127 13.30 -0.36 -3.72
C ILE A 127 13.18 -1.32 -4.91
N LEU A 128 12.03 -1.99 -5.02
CA LEU A 128 11.73 -2.90 -6.11
C LEU A 128 10.58 -2.35 -6.94
N GLU A 129 10.75 -2.39 -8.25
CA GLU A 129 9.74 -1.99 -9.23
C GLU A 129 9.12 -3.24 -9.86
N VAL A 130 7.79 -3.29 -9.92
CA VAL A 130 7.05 -4.37 -10.58
C VAL A 130 6.22 -3.75 -11.71
N ASP A 131 6.39 -4.25 -12.94
CA ASP A 131 5.65 -3.75 -14.09
C ASP A 131 4.31 -4.49 -14.30
N GLU A 132 3.57 -4.11 -15.35
CA GLU A 132 2.25 -4.71 -15.67
C GLU A 132 2.31 -6.20 -16.00
N ASN A 133 3.48 -6.71 -16.33
CA ASN A 133 3.71 -8.13 -16.66
C ASN A 133 4.26 -8.93 -15.47
N GLY A 134 4.46 -8.28 -14.33
CA GLY A 134 5.03 -8.91 -13.15
C GLY A 134 6.56 -8.97 -13.16
N ASN A 135 7.23 -8.30 -14.09
CA ASN A 135 8.69 -8.23 -14.10
C ASN A 135 9.19 -7.34 -12.97
N ILE A 136 10.23 -7.80 -12.28
CA ILE A 136 10.79 -7.13 -11.10
C ILE A 136 12.13 -6.53 -11.46
N ASN A 137 12.33 -5.26 -11.13
CA ASN A 137 13.59 -4.55 -11.26
C ASN A 137 13.95 -3.94 -9.92
N GLU A 138 15.11 -4.27 -9.39
CA GLU A 138 15.60 -3.66 -8.14
C GLU A 138 16.43 -2.42 -8.46
N TRP A 139 16.11 -1.31 -7.80
CA TRP A 139 16.84 -0.06 -7.96
C TRP A 139 18.17 -0.11 -7.19
N SER A 140 19.16 0.56 -7.74
CA SER A 140 20.45 0.77 -7.08
C SER A 140 20.48 2.16 -6.43
N ASP A 141 20.98 2.24 -5.19
CA ASP A 141 21.18 3.49 -4.45
C ASP A 141 22.39 4.29 -4.99
N LYS A 142 23.07 3.78 -5.96
CA LYS A 142 24.28 4.42 -6.52
C LYS A 142 23.96 5.34 -7.70
#